data_8391485337b8e146247e53666367ce5a
#
_entry.id   8391485337b8e146247e53666367ce5a
#
_cell.length_a   1.000
_cell.length_b   1.000
_cell.length_c   1.000
_cell.angle_alpha   90.00
_cell.angle_beta   90.00
_cell.angle_gamma   90.00
#
_symmetry.space_group_name_H-M   'P 1'
#
loop_
_entity.id
_entity.type
_entity.pdbx_description
1 polymer ?
#
loop_
_entity_poly.entity_id
_entity_poly.type
_entity_poly.pdbx_seq_one_letter_code
_entity_poly.pdbx_strand_id
1 'polypeptide(L)'
;LETGSTVQSLIVEDGRVCGVRIGDGSRTLRARRGVVLATGGYEGNAELVKRFEGIPDWLNPFATTNEGDGMVMAAELGAGVYRLPVNHGLLVGCAIPPRDNEFFSIGLHGMPYPGAIAVNSAGKRFCDESLFQEVVRAFYQFDRAGHRLVNLPAFMVFDDRYRQLFSVAGGVPGAPVPDWASSAATSKELAG
;
A
#
# COMPACT_ATOMS: atom_id res chain seq x y z
N LEU A 1 -28.00 -6.68 7.36
CA LEU A 1 -26.88 -5.79 7.05
C LEU A 1 -27.27 -4.37 7.47
N GLU A 2 -26.40 -3.71 8.20
CA GLU A 2 -26.55 -2.33 8.59
C GLU A 2 -25.33 -1.54 8.07
N THR A 3 -25.55 -0.42 7.44
CA THR A 3 -24.53 0.47 6.86
C THR A 3 -24.56 1.82 7.56
N GLY A 4 -23.49 2.62 7.42
CA GLY A 4 -23.38 3.92 8.07
C GLY A 4 -23.28 3.85 9.59
N SER A 5 -22.84 2.71 10.13
CA SER A 5 -22.80 2.43 11.56
C SER A 5 -21.36 2.19 12.01
N THR A 6 -20.63 3.26 12.29
CA THR A 6 -19.25 3.20 12.77
C THR A 6 -19.19 2.54 14.15
N VAL A 7 -18.37 1.51 14.30
CA VAL A 7 -18.11 0.86 15.59
C VAL A 7 -17.04 1.65 16.34
N GLN A 8 -17.35 2.06 17.56
CA GLN A 8 -16.47 2.85 18.43
C GLN A 8 -15.62 1.99 19.37
N SER A 9 -16.20 0.93 19.90
CA SER A 9 -15.51 0.05 20.85
C SER A 9 -16.17 -1.30 20.96
N LEU A 10 -15.42 -2.25 21.49
CA LEU A 10 -15.91 -3.56 21.89
C LEU A 10 -16.51 -3.49 23.30
N ILE A 11 -17.56 -4.26 23.57
CA ILE A 11 -18.16 -4.41 24.90
C ILE A 11 -17.62 -5.69 25.51
N VAL A 12 -17.03 -5.57 26.71
CA VAL A 12 -16.50 -6.71 27.46
C VAL A 12 -17.28 -6.88 28.76
N GLU A 13 -17.72 -8.10 29.04
CA GLU A 13 -18.34 -8.52 30.30
C GLU A 13 -17.69 -9.85 30.71
N ASP A 14 -17.30 -9.96 31.94
CA ASP A 14 -16.67 -11.15 32.52
C ASP A 14 -15.46 -11.66 31.67
N GLY A 15 -14.66 -10.74 31.14
CA GLY A 15 -13.50 -11.06 30.31
C GLY A 15 -13.82 -11.54 28.90
N ARG A 16 -15.07 -11.43 28.47
CA ARG A 16 -15.52 -11.88 27.16
C ARG A 16 -16.10 -10.73 26.34
N VAL A 17 -15.74 -10.64 25.06
CA VAL A 17 -16.37 -9.70 24.14
C VAL A 17 -17.80 -10.15 23.84
N CYS A 18 -18.77 -9.32 24.20
CA CYS A 18 -20.20 -9.61 24.10
C CYS A 18 -21.00 -8.61 23.25
N GLY A 19 -20.32 -7.70 22.53
CA GLY A 19 -20.99 -6.74 21.67
C GLY A 19 -20.10 -5.60 21.22
N VAL A 20 -20.73 -4.60 20.62
CA VAL A 20 -20.09 -3.38 20.11
C VAL A 20 -20.90 -2.13 20.48
N ARG A 21 -20.22 -1.00 20.64
CA ARG A 21 -20.80 0.35 20.70
C ARG A 21 -20.72 1.00 19.33
N ILE A 22 -21.75 1.71 18.94
CA ILE A 22 -21.92 2.29 17.61
C ILE A 22 -22.17 3.80 17.71
N GLY A 23 -21.71 4.51 16.69
CA GLY A 23 -21.90 5.96 16.54
C GLY A 23 -21.14 6.74 17.60
N ASP A 24 -21.84 7.54 18.38
CA ASP A 24 -21.30 8.29 19.54
C ASP A 24 -21.14 7.44 20.80
N GLY A 25 -21.34 6.14 20.70
CA GLY A 25 -21.29 5.19 21.82
C GLY A 25 -22.62 5.03 22.56
N SER A 26 -23.65 5.77 22.21
CA SER A 26 -24.99 5.69 22.85
C SER A 26 -25.76 4.41 22.48
N ARG A 27 -25.45 3.87 21.30
CA ARG A 27 -26.11 2.67 20.78
C ARG A 27 -25.21 1.43 20.93
N THR A 28 -25.82 0.33 21.37
CA THR A 28 -25.12 -0.94 21.55
C THR A 28 -25.76 -2.07 20.75
N LEU A 29 -24.92 -2.96 20.20
CA LEU A 29 -25.37 -4.24 19.65
C LEU A 29 -24.75 -5.36 20.47
N ARG A 30 -25.59 -6.27 20.95
CA ARG A 30 -25.17 -7.44 21.73
C ARG A 30 -24.93 -8.64 20.82
N ALA A 31 -23.86 -9.36 21.07
CA ALA A 31 -23.49 -10.59 20.37
C ALA A 31 -23.54 -11.78 21.32
N ARG A 32 -24.36 -12.78 21.01
CA ARG A 32 -24.53 -13.97 21.86
C ARG A 32 -23.30 -14.89 21.87
N ARG A 33 -22.56 -14.96 20.78
CA ARG A 33 -21.42 -15.90 20.61
C ARG A 33 -20.06 -15.20 20.57
N GLY A 34 -20.00 -13.99 20.06
CA GLY A 34 -18.77 -13.23 19.90
C GLY A 34 -18.89 -12.21 18.78
N VAL A 35 -17.84 -11.43 18.60
CA VAL A 35 -17.71 -10.42 17.54
C VAL A 35 -16.58 -10.85 16.61
N VAL A 36 -16.82 -10.78 15.30
CA VAL A 36 -15.80 -10.99 14.27
C VAL A 36 -15.37 -9.62 13.78
N LEU A 37 -14.06 -9.32 13.90
CA LEU A 37 -13.46 -8.13 13.33
C LEU A 37 -13.01 -8.43 11.88
N ALA A 38 -13.66 -7.79 10.93
CA ALA A 38 -13.35 -7.89 9.50
C ALA A 38 -13.28 -6.46 8.90
N THR A 39 -12.56 -5.57 9.60
CA THR A 39 -12.56 -4.13 9.39
C THR A 39 -11.49 -3.63 8.42
N GLY A 40 -10.84 -4.52 7.70
CA GLY A 40 -9.71 -4.18 6.85
C GLY A 40 -8.42 -3.95 7.64
N GLY A 41 -7.45 -3.34 6.99
CA GLY A 41 -6.16 -3.00 7.55
C GLY A 41 -6.09 -1.58 8.14
N TYR A 42 -4.89 -1.03 8.16
CA TYR A 42 -4.61 0.32 8.68
C TYR A 42 -3.90 1.23 7.66
N GLU A 43 -3.93 0.85 6.41
CA GLU A 43 -3.23 1.55 5.33
C GLU A 43 -3.76 2.96 5.06
N GLY A 44 -4.97 3.29 5.53
CA GLY A 44 -5.52 4.65 5.53
C GLY A 44 -5.02 5.54 6.68
N ASN A 45 -4.34 4.95 7.68
CA ASN A 45 -3.85 5.65 8.85
C ASN A 45 -2.33 5.86 8.76
N ALA A 46 -1.90 7.04 8.33
CA ALA A 46 -0.49 7.36 8.13
C ALA A 46 0.38 7.17 9.39
N GLU A 47 -0.17 7.44 10.58
CA GLU A 47 0.54 7.25 11.85
C GLU A 47 0.78 5.76 12.16
N LEU A 48 -0.21 4.90 11.91
CA LEU A 48 -0.04 3.46 12.09
C LEU A 48 0.93 2.89 11.06
N VAL A 49 0.83 3.31 9.81
CA VAL A 49 1.78 2.93 8.76
C VAL A 49 3.20 3.33 9.13
N LYS A 50 3.40 4.57 9.56
CA LYS A 50 4.71 5.05 10.01
C LYS A 50 5.25 4.24 11.19
N ARG A 51 4.41 3.94 12.19
CA ARG A 51 4.81 3.20 13.40
C ARG A 51 5.11 1.74 13.12
N PHE A 52 4.29 1.06 12.33
CA PHE A 52 4.42 -0.37 12.09
C PHE A 52 5.28 -0.69 10.87
N GLU A 53 5.22 0.10 9.81
CA GLU A 53 5.96 -0.15 8.57
C GLU A 53 7.26 0.66 8.48
N GLY A 54 7.37 1.75 9.22
CA GLY A 54 8.53 2.64 9.15
C GLY A 54 8.58 3.46 7.85
N ILE A 55 7.46 3.61 7.17
CA ILE A 55 7.33 4.36 5.92
C ILE A 55 6.79 5.75 6.25
N PRO A 56 7.59 6.81 6.08
CA PRO A 56 7.18 8.17 6.47
C PRO A 56 6.14 8.79 5.54
N ASP A 57 6.24 8.51 4.23
CA ASP A 57 5.45 9.14 3.18
C ASP A 57 4.64 8.10 2.41
N TRP A 58 3.73 7.44 3.12
CA TRP A 58 2.88 6.42 2.54
C TRP A 58 1.77 7.03 1.69
N LEU A 59 1.70 6.64 0.43
CA LEU A 59 0.57 6.91 -0.45
C LEU A 59 -0.34 5.68 -0.46
N ASN A 60 -1.53 5.82 0.10
CA ASN A 60 -2.48 4.72 0.18
C ASN A 60 -3.18 4.47 -1.16
N PRO A 61 -2.93 3.33 -1.84
CA PRO A 61 -3.63 2.97 -3.08
C PRO A 61 -4.95 2.23 -2.83
N PHE A 62 -5.34 2.05 -1.57
CA PHE A 62 -6.52 1.29 -1.16
C PHE A 62 -7.62 2.18 -0.57
N ALA A 63 -8.58 1.56 0.09
CA ALA A 63 -9.66 2.28 0.76
C ALA A 63 -9.10 3.20 1.87
N THR A 64 -9.38 4.49 1.76
CA THR A 64 -8.95 5.49 2.75
C THR A 64 -9.63 5.30 4.11
N THR A 65 -10.69 4.50 4.15
CA THR A 65 -11.44 4.16 5.36
C THR A 65 -10.84 3.01 6.17
N ASN A 66 -9.75 2.38 5.70
CA ASN A 66 -9.03 1.35 6.44
C ASN A 66 -8.05 2.00 7.42
N GLU A 67 -8.55 2.46 8.55
CA GLU A 67 -7.79 3.24 9.54
C GLU A 67 -7.25 2.40 10.71
N GLY A 68 -7.49 1.09 10.71
CA GLY A 68 -6.97 0.18 11.72
C GLY A 68 -7.86 0.02 12.95
N ASP A 69 -9.10 0.44 12.90
CA ASP A 69 -10.04 0.45 14.04
C ASP A 69 -10.13 -0.90 14.74
N GLY A 70 -10.28 -1.98 13.99
CA GLY A 70 -10.37 -3.32 14.55
C GLY A 70 -9.11 -3.76 15.27
N MET A 71 -7.94 -3.42 14.74
CA MET A 71 -6.65 -3.70 15.35
C MET A 71 -6.49 -2.91 16.66
N VAL A 72 -6.83 -1.63 16.64
CA VAL A 72 -6.75 -0.76 17.84
C VAL A 72 -7.69 -1.25 18.93
N MET A 73 -8.98 -1.48 18.61
CA MET A 73 -9.96 -2.01 19.55
C MET A 73 -9.54 -3.35 20.15
N ALA A 74 -8.95 -4.24 19.36
CA ALA A 74 -8.47 -5.51 19.86
C ALA A 74 -7.24 -5.35 20.78
N ALA A 75 -6.31 -4.46 20.41
CA ALA A 75 -5.11 -4.18 21.19
C ALA A 75 -5.45 -3.53 22.54
N GLU A 76 -6.43 -2.64 22.61
CA GLU A 76 -6.96 -2.05 23.85
C GLU A 76 -7.47 -3.11 24.83
N LEU A 77 -7.93 -4.23 24.32
CA LEU A 77 -8.36 -5.37 25.13
C LEU A 77 -7.25 -6.38 25.42
N GLY A 78 -6.00 -6.05 25.08
CA GLY A 78 -4.85 -6.89 25.35
C GLY A 78 -4.54 -7.93 24.25
N ALA A 79 -5.13 -7.82 23.07
CA ALA A 79 -4.71 -8.66 21.95
C ALA A 79 -3.25 -8.36 21.56
N GLY A 80 -2.48 -9.42 21.35
CA GLY A 80 -1.11 -9.29 20.89
C GLY A 80 -1.04 -8.74 19.47
N VAL A 81 -0.28 -7.68 19.27
CA VAL A 81 0.04 -7.15 17.94
C VAL A 81 1.43 -7.65 17.56
N TYR A 82 1.52 -8.34 16.44
CA TYR A 82 2.78 -8.88 15.94
C TYR A 82 3.14 -8.25 14.61
N ARG A 83 4.31 -7.65 14.54
CA ARG A 83 4.87 -7.14 13.31
C ARG A 83 5.59 -8.25 12.55
N LEU A 84 5.20 -8.49 11.32
CA LEU A 84 5.96 -9.38 10.45
C LEU A 84 7.31 -8.72 10.09
N PRO A 85 8.41 -9.51 10.09
CA PRO A 85 9.74 -8.97 9.77
C PRO A 85 9.88 -8.59 8.29
N VAL A 86 8.92 -8.99 7.47
CA VAL A 86 8.85 -8.69 6.03
C VAL A 86 7.54 -7.98 5.76
N ASN A 87 7.63 -6.80 5.19
CA ASN A 87 6.45 -6.11 4.69
C ASN A 87 5.93 -6.87 3.46
N HIS A 88 4.76 -7.44 3.58
CA HIS A 88 4.03 -8.06 2.46
C HIS A 88 3.13 -7.05 1.76
N GLY A 89 3.50 -5.78 1.76
CA GLY A 89 2.82 -4.77 0.98
C GLY A 89 2.77 -5.18 -0.49
N LEU A 90 1.58 -5.54 -0.94
CA LEU A 90 1.33 -6.05 -2.29
C LEU A 90 1.46 -4.97 -3.37
N LEU A 91 1.67 -3.72 -3.00
CA LEU A 91 1.63 -2.63 -3.96
C LEU A 91 2.76 -1.64 -3.72
N VAL A 92 3.61 -1.54 -4.70
CA VAL A 92 4.41 -0.35 -4.89
C VAL A 92 3.52 0.68 -5.56
N GLY A 93 3.18 1.73 -4.86
CA GLY A 93 2.46 2.86 -5.43
C GLY A 93 3.39 3.72 -6.29
N CYS A 94 2.92 4.14 -7.43
CA CYS A 94 3.60 5.15 -8.23
C CYS A 94 3.01 6.52 -7.86
N ALA A 95 3.85 7.44 -7.40
CA ALA A 95 3.44 8.84 -7.30
C ALA A 95 3.43 9.44 -8.71
N ILE A 96 2.24 9.78 -9.18
CA ILE A 96 2.09 10.57 -10.40
C ILE A 96 2.31 12.02 -9.99
N PRO A 97 3.02 12.83 -10.80
CA PRO A 97 3.10 14.27 -10.57
C PRO A 97 1.70 14.84 -10.39
N PRO A 98 1.46 15.64 -9.34
CA PRO A 98 0.13 16.12 -9.01
C PRO A 98 -0.45 16.91 -10.19
N ARG A 99 -1.59 16.47 -10.67
CA ARG A 99 -2.51 17.30 -11.44
C ARG A 99 -3.52 17.83 -10.43
N ASP A 100 -3.61 19.13 -10.30
CA ASP A 100 -4.61 19.82 -9.46
C ASP A 100 -4.60 19.44 -7.96
N ASN A 101 -3.43 19.17 -7.38
CA ASN A 101 -3.24 18.73 -5.99
C ASN A 101 -3.82 17.34 -5.65
N GLU A 102 -4.19 16.54 -6.61
CA GLU A 102 -4.61 15.16 -6.39
C GLU A 102 -3.43 14.20 -6.61
N PHE A 103 -3.08 13.44 -5.58
CA PHE A 103 -2.13 12.34 -5.67
C PHE A 103 -2.89 11.09 -6.16
N PHE A 104 -2.56 10.64 -7.36
CA PHE A 104 -3.00 9.31 -7.80
C PHE A 104 -1.92 8.29 -7.43
N SER A 105 -2.27 7.35 -6.59
CA SER A 105 -1.46 6.16 -6.39
C SER A 105 -1.92 5.10 -7.39
N ILE A 106 -1.03 4.69 -8.28
CA ILE A 106 -1.27 3.57 -9.17
C ILE A 106 -0.47 2.39 -8.66
N GLY A 107 -1.16 1.30 -8.39
CA GLY A 107 -0.50 0.04 -8.06
C GLY A 107 0.30 -0.47 -9.25
N LEU A 108 1.60 -0.69 -9.08
CA LEU A 108 2.45 -1.32 -10.08
C LEU A 108 2.26 -2.84 -10.08
N HIS A 109 1.03 -3.29 -10.28
CA HIS A 109 0.69 -4.72 -10.32
C HIS A 109 1.43 -5.49 -11.42
N GLY A 110 1.84 -4.81 -12.46
CA GLY A 110 2.50 -5.41 -13.61
C GLY A 110 4.00 -5.58 -13.46
N MET A 111 4.63 -5.05 -12.40
CA MET A 111 6.09 -5.08 -12.27
C MET A 111 6.71 -6.51 -12.28
N PRO A 112 6.07 -7.55 -11.72
CA PRO A 112 6.63 -8.90 -11.76
C PRO A 112 6.49 -9.60 -13.11
N TYR A 113 5.89 -8.99 -14.12
CA TYR A 113 5.75 -9.63 -15.42
C TYR A 113 7.00 -9.41 -16.32
N PRO A 114 7.33 -10.39 -17.19
CA PRO A 114 8.49 -10.28 -18.07
C PRO A 114 8.44 -9.05 -18.98
N GLY A 115 9.56 -8.37 -19.11
CA GLY A 115 9.69 -7.18 -19.98
C GLY A 115 9.66 -5.85 -19.24
N ALA A 116 9.58 -5.87 -17.90
CA ALA A 116 9.75 -4.69 -17.06
C ALA A 116 10.89 -4.87 -16.08
N ILE A 117 11.58 -3.78 -15.75
CA ILE A 117 12.61 -3.72 -14.70
C ILE A 117 12.42 -2.47 -13.85
N ALA A 118 12.87 -2.53 -12.61
CA ALA A 118 12.95 -1.39 -11.70
C ALA A 118 14.39 -0.88 -11.63
N VAL A 119 14.57 0.42 -11.90
CA VAL A 119 15.87 1.09 -11.78
C VAL A 119 15.77 2.25 -10.80
N ASN A 120 16.83 2.49 -10.05
CA ASN A 120 16.91 3.65 -9.16
C ASN A 120 17.43 4.90 -9.91
N SER A 121 17.53 6.01 -9.20
CA SER A 121 18.03 7.29 -9.74
C SER A 121 19.46 7.25 -10.27
N ALA A 122 20.23 6.21 -9.94
CA ALA A 122 21.56 5.97 -10.50
C ALA A 122 21.54 5.06 -11.75
N GLY A 123 20.35 4.75 -12.28
CA GLY A 123 20.17 3.86 -13.43
C GLY A 123 20.48 2.39 -13.15
N LYS A 124 20.55 1.99 -11.88
CA LYS A 124 20.86 0.61 -11.49
C LYS A 124 19.59 -0.16 -11.20
N ARG A 125 19.45 -1.34 -11.82
CA ARG A 125 18.47 -2.35 -11.40
C ARG A 125 18.84 -2.82 -9.99
N PHE A 126 17.90 -2.90 -9.08
CA PHE A 126 18.17 -3.11 -7.67
C PHE A 126 17.36 -4.26 -7.03
N CYS A 127 16.50 -4.91 -7.77
CA CYS A 127 15.72 -6.05 -7.29
C CYS A 127 15.46 -7.08 -8.38
N ASP A 128 14.96 -8.23 -7.98
CA ASP A 128 14.30 -9.19 -8.87
C ASP A 128 12.81 -8.90 -8.85
N GLU A 129 12.29 -8.32 -9.90
CA GLU A 129 10.90 -7.87 -10.00
C GLU A 129 9.92 -9.04 -10.00
N SER A 130 10.36 -10.25 -10.33
CA SER A 130 9.53 -11.46 -10.29
C SER A 130 9.26 -11.92 -8.85
N LEU A 131 10.09 -11.51 -7.91
CA LEU A 131 9.98 -11.87 -6.51
C LEU A 131 9.33 -10.73 -5.71
N PHE A 132 8.04 -10.71 -5.69
CA PHE A 132 7.21 -9.61 -5.20
C PHE A 132 7.63 -9.09 -3.80
N GLN A 133 7.94 -9.99 -2.87
CA GLN A 133 8.37 -9.63 -1.51
C GLN A 133 9.72 -8.92 -1.48
N GLU A 134 10.61 -9.24 -2.41
CA GLU A 134 11.93 -8.59 -2.50
C GLU A 134 11.83 -7.20 -3.13
N VAL A 135 10.90 -6.99 -4.05
CA VAL A 135 10.67 -5.68 -4.67
C VAL A 135 10.39 -4.63 -3.60
N VAL A 136 9.37 -4.86 -2.75
CA VAL A 136 9.00 -3.91 -1.70
C VAL A 136 10.16 -3.65 -0.74
N ARG A 137 10.84 -4.70 -0.30
CA ARG A 137 12.00 -4.59 0.58
C ARG A 137 13.12 -3.78 -0.04
N ALA A 138 13.40 -3.98 -1.32
CA ALA A 138 14.46 -3.28 -2.03
C ALA A 138 14.18 -1.78 -2.19
N PHE A 139 12.91 -1.39 -2.38
CA PHE A 139 12.51 0.03 -2.42
C PHE A 139 12.84 0.76 -1.13
N TYR A 140 12.64 0.13 0.03
CA TYR A 140 12.84 0.74 1.34
C TYR A 140 14.24 0.48 1.94
N GLN A 141 15.20 0.10 1.12
CA GLN A 141 16.59 -0.02 1.55
C GLN A 141 17.13 1.33 2.00
N PHE A 142 17.47 1.45 3.29
CA PHE A 142 17.96 2.67 3.89
C PHE A 142 19.48 2.69 4.00
N ASP A 143 20.11 3.72 3.45
CA ASP A 143 21.53 4.04 3.64
C ASP A 143 21.67 4.86 4.93
N ARG A 144 22.26 4.25 5.97
CA ARG A 144 22.45 4.90 7.26
C ARG A 144 23.49 6.02 7.22
N ALA A 145 24.48 5.92 6.36
CA ALA A 145 25.53 6.94 6.23
C ALA A 145 25.01 8.16 5.45
N GLY A 146 24.25 7.93 4.40
CA GLY A 146 23.66 8.99 3.57
C GLY A 146 22.31 9.50 4.05
N HIS A 147 21.73 8.91 5.13
CA HIS A 147 20.41 9.25 5.65
C HIS A 147 19.30 9.30 4.58
N ARG A 148 19.29 8.32 3.66
CA ARG A 148 18.36 8.30 2.53
C ARG A 148 17.92 6.88 2.16
N LEU A 149 16.79 6.78 1.50
CA LEU A 149 16.39 5.57 0.79
C LEU A 149 17.19 5.47 -0.51
N VAL A 150 17.94 4.37 -0.68
CA VAL A 150 18.93 4.24 -1.77
C VAL A 150 18.26 4.11 -3.14
N ASN A 151 17.08 3.47 -3.16
CA ASN A 151 16.40 3.09 -4.38
C ASN A 151 15.15 3.94 -4.68
N LEU A 152 14.98 5.06 -3.96
CA LEU A 152 13.92 6.02 -4.24
C LEU A 152 14.52 7.40 -4.61
N PRO A 153 13.95 8.10 -5.59
CA PRO A 153 12.92 7.64 -6.51
C PRO A 153 13.38 6.48 -7.38
N ALA A 154 12.43 5.62 -7.74
CA ALA A 154 12.65 4.51 -8.65
C ALA A 154 11.78 4.66 -9.89
N PHE A 155 12.21 4.06 -10.98
CA PHE A 155 11.54 4.13 -12.27
C PHE A 155 11.28 2.72 -12.78
N MET A 156 10.08 2.48 -13.27
CA MET A 156 9.77 1.27 -14.01
C MET A 156 10.09 1.48 -15.48
N VAL A 157 10.98 0.67 -16.02
CA VAL A 157 11.34 0.67 -17.45
C VAL A 157 10.77 -0.57 -18.09
N PHE A 158 10.08 -0.42 -19.19
CA PHE A 158 9.44 -1.53 -19.92
C PHE A 158 9.45 -1.26 -21.42
N ASP A 159 9.32 -2.34 -22.21
CA ASP A 159 9.26 -2.27 -23.67
C ASP A 159 7.82 -2.22 -24.19
N ASP A 160 7.67 -2.02 -25.49
CA ASP A 160 6.35 -1.98 -26.13
C ASP A 160 5.62 -3.33 -26.06
N ARG A 161 6.35 -4.44 -26.07
CA ARG A 161 5.76 -5.76 -25.91
C ARG A 161 5.10 -5.91 -24.55
N TYR A 162 5.75 -5.42 -23.49
CA TYR A 162 5.16 -5.38 -22.16
C TYR A 162 3.86 -4.58 -22.18
N ARG A 163 3.86 -3.38 -22.75
CA ARG A 163 2.68 -2.50 -22.86
C ARG A 163 1.52 -3.17 -23.60
N GLN A 164 1.81 -3.97 -24.65
CA GLN A 164 0.79 -4.68 -25.39
C GLN A 164 0.15 -5.83 -24.62
N LEU A 165 0.87 -6.44 -23.69
CA LEU A 165 0.42 -7.62 -22.95
C LEU A 165 -0.16 -7.31 -21.57
N PHE A 166 0.28 -6.22 -20.94
CA PHE A 166 -0.03 -5.93 -19.56
C PHE A 166 -0.58 -4.51 -19.39
N SER A 167 -1.36 -4.34 -18.32
CA SER A 167 -1.84 -3.03 -17.88
C SER A 167 -0.68 -2.17 -17.40
N VAL A 168 -0.60 -0.94 -17.90
CA VAL A 168 0.36 0.07 -17.45
C VAL A 168 -0.42 1.24 -16.88
N ALA A 169 -0.08 1.64 -15.67
CA ALA A 169 -0.66 2.82 -15.01
C ALA A 169 -2.20 2.84 -14.98
N GLY A 170 -2.81 1.68 -14.79
CA GLY A 170 -4.28 1.54 -14.78
C GLY A 170 -4.94 1.49 -16.15
N GLY A 171 -4.18 1.66 -17.23
CA GLY A 171 -4.66 1.51 -18.60
C GLY A 171 -4.87 0.04 -18.98
N VAL A 172 -5.70 -0.23 -19.99
CA VAL A 172 -5.83 -1.57 -20.55
C VAL A 172 -4.59 -1.95 -21.37
N PRO A 173 -4.29 -3.25 -21.56
CA PRO A 173 -3.20 -3.68 -22.44
C PRO A 173 -3.30 -3.04 -23.83
N GLY A 174 -2.18 -2.56 -24.34
CA GLY A 174 -2.12 -1.85 -25.63
C GLY A 174 -2.48 -0.36 -25.61
N ALA A 175 -2.98 0.14 -24.48
CA ALA A 175 -3.27 1.57 -24.36
C ALA A 175 -1.98 2.42 -24.53
N PRO A 176 -2.13 3.67 -24.99
CA PRO A 176 -1.02 4.62 -24.98
C PRO A 176 -0.45 4.79 -23.56
N VAL A 177 0.85 5.00 -23.47
CA VAL A 177 1.44 5.40 -22.18
C VAL A 177 0.88 6.78 -21.79
N PRO A 178 0.69 7.00 -20.46
CA PRO A 178 0.25 8.32 -19.99
C PRO A 178 1.25 9.41 -20.40
N ASP A 179 0.75 10.63 -20.58
CA ASP A 179 1.56 11.80 -20.98
C ASP A 179 2.59 12.25 -19.94
N TRP A 180 2.49 11.78 -18.69
CA TRP A 180 3.52 11.97 -17.66
C TRP A 180 4.65 10.91 -17.72
N ALA A 181 4.49 9.86 -18.54
CA ALA A 181 5.52 8.83 -18.75
C ALA A 181 6.40 9.21 -19.94
N SER A 182 7.70 9.05 -19.78
CA SER A 182 8.65 9.23 -20.90
C SER A 182 8.62 8.03 -21.82
N SER A 183 8.65 8.28 -23.12
CA SER A 183 8.77 7.23 -24.15
C SER A 183 9.77 7.63 -25.24
N ALA A 184 10.50 6.66 -25.77
CA ALA A 184 11.45 6.86 -26.85
C ALA A 184 11.50 5.60 -27.72
N ALA A 185 12.01 5.73 -28.96
CA ALA A 185 12.16 4.60 -29.86
C ALA A 185 13.26 3.63 -29.42
N THR A 186 14.23 4.11 -28.68
CA THR A 186 15.37 3.30 -28.19
C THR A 186 15.69 3.63 -26.73
N SER A 187 16.31 2.69 -26.03
CA SER A 187 16.78 2.91 -24.66
C SER A 187 17.83 4.03 -24.56
N LYS A 188 18.60 4.26 -25.63
CA LYS A 188 19.57 5.34 -25.70
C LYS A 188 18.91 6.71 -25.72
N GLU A 189 17.84 6.86 -26.50
CA GLU A 189 17.04 8.10 -26.53
C GLU A 189 16.27 8.32 -25.24
N LEU A 190 15.82 7.24 -24.58
CA LEU A 190 15.15 7.34 -23.30
C LEU A 190 16.06 7.84 -22.16
N ALA A 191 17.36 7.56 -22.28
CA ALA A 191 18.36 7.91 -21.28
C ALA A 191 18.98 9.30 -21.46
N GLY A 192 18.77 9.94 -22.60
CA GLY A 192 19.33 11.25 -22.97
C GLY A 192 18.49 12.41 -22.55
#